data_c7ccd822985c47996dc15740bac137ce
#
_entry.id   c7ccd822985c47996dc15740bac137ce
#
_cell.length_a   1.000
_cell.length_b   1.000
_cell.length_c   1.000
_cell.angle_alpha   90.00
_cell.angle_beta   90.00
_cell.angle_gamma   90.00
#
_symmetry.space_group_name_H-M   'P 1'
#
loop_
_entity.id
_entity.type
_entity.pdbx_description
1 polymer ?
#
loop_
_entity_poly.entity_id
_entity_poly.type
_entity_poly.pdbx_seq_one_letter_code
_entity_poly.pdbx_strand_id
1 'polypeptide(L)'
;MSEKILFTDLDGTLLNSAKKVSPGMQLLLSKMVLAGNRLVLTSGRALPSVLKVAKNAGLLFPDTVIIAANGNEVYDCDTKTFLMRKSVPIEIAEDIISMAQEESLYLHSYSDTCVVAPKDGVEVKHYCSRTGMEYQVSDDLLKTIGHAPCKLLAIDMENHGRLEAFRSRIQEKYGDKISAIFSNPIYLEIFDKTAGKGNAVRFVCEHFQIPLSNSVAAGDAENDISMLQAAGTAVAMANATPEVKACADFITQQDNDHD
;
A
#
# COMPACT_ATOMS: atom_id res chain seq x y z
N MET A 1 13.67 -2.87 28.29
CA MET A 1 13.59 -3.74 27.09
C MET A 1 13.84 -2.86 25.89
N SER A 2 14.51 -3.34 24.84
CA SER A 2 14.70 -2.56 23.61
C SER A 2 13.37 -2.34 22.91
N GLU A 3 13.15 -1.16 22.37
CA GLU A 3 11.96 -0.82 21.58
C GLU A 3 11.79 -1.80 20.41
N LYS A 4 10.55 -2.27 20.18
CA LYS A 4 10.17 -3.09 19.04
C LYS A 4 9.23 -2.32 18.14
N ILE A 5 9.17 -2.71 16.86
CA ILE A 5 8.32 -2.08 15.86
C ILE A 5 7.49 -3.15 15.14
N LEU A 6 6.18 -2.94 15.07
CA LEU A 6 5.26 -3.80 14.34
C LEU A 6 4.85 -3.12 13.04
N PHE A 7 5.15 -3.75 11.92
CA PHE A 7 4.61 -3.42 10.60
C PHE A 7 3.45 -4.37 10.31
N THR A 8 2.27 -3.84 10.09
CA THR A 8 1.11 -4.67 9.76
C THR A 8 0.45 -4.19 8.48
N ASP A 9 0.16 -5.13 7.56
CA ASP A 9 -0.76 -4.83 6.48
C ASP A 9 -2.16 -4.58 7.04
N LEU A 10 -3.02 -3.96 6.23
CA LEU A 10 -4.39 -3.65 6.58
C LEU A 10 -5.39 -4.69 6.06
N ASP A 11 -5.48 -4.84 4.74
CA ASP A 11 -6.54 -5.59 4.08
C ASP A 11 -6.24 -7.09 4.04
N GLY A 12 -6.99 -7.90 4.77
CA GLY A 12 -6.71 -9.35 4.89
C GLY A 12 -5.75 -9.69 6.02
N THR A 13 -5.23 -8.67 6.73
CA THR A 13 -4.33 -8.83 7.89
C THR A 13 -4.94 -8.21 9.13
N LEU A 14 -4.86 -6.89 9.30
CA LEU A 14 -5.38 -6.21 10.50
C LEU A 14 -6.89 -5.92 10.42
N LEU A 15 -7.41 -5.72 9.22
CA LEU A 15 -8.83 -5.46 8.99
C LEU A 15 -9.56 -6.75 8.67
N ASN A 16 -10.68 -6.98 9.33
CA ASN A 16 -11.61 -8.06 9.00
C ASN A 16 -12.36 -7.77 7.68
N SER A 17 -13.19 -8.72 7.21
CA SER A 17 -13.98 -8.60 5.99
C SER A 17 -14.96 -7.42 6.02
N ALA A 18 -15.38 -6.96 7.21
CA ALA A 18 -16.19 -5.75 7.39
C ALA A 18 -15.34 -4.45 7.43
N LYS A 19 -14.03 -4.53 7.13
CA LYS A 19 -13.06 -3.41 7.15
C LYS A 19 -12.97 -2.72 8.51
N LYS A 20 -13.05 -3.51 9.57
CA LYS A 20 -12.93 -3.07 10.96
C LYS A 20 -11.80 -3.81 11.66
N VAL A 21 -11.24 -3.18 12.68
CA VAL A 21 -10.35 -3.84 13.66
C VAL A 21 -11.18 -4.28 14.85
N SER A 22 -10.97 -5.48 15.32
CA SER A 22 -11.71 -6.00 16.49
C SER A 22 -11.36 -5.23 17.77
N PRO A 23 -12.26 -5.14 18.73
CA PRO A 23 -11.96 -4.50 20.02
C PRO A 23 -10.81 -5.19 20.79
N GLY A 24 -10.66 -6.52 20.64
CA GLY A 24 -9.56 -7.27 21.22
C GLY A 24 -8.22 -6.84 20.64
N MET A 25 -8.12 -6.78 19.32
CA MET A 25 -6.91 -6.33 18.62
C MET A 25 -6.58 -4.86 18.92
N GLN A 26 -7.58 -3.96 18.95
CA GLN A 26 -7.35 -2.56 19.35
C GLN A 26 -6.74 -2.45 20.74
N LEU A 27 -7.24 -3.24 21.71
CA LEU A 27 -6.70 -3.27 23.05
C LEU A 27 -5.26 -3.81 23.10
N LEU A 28 -4.95 -4.84 22.31
CA LEU A 28 -3.60 -5.40 22.22
C LEU A 28 -2.61 -4.40 21.64
N LEU A 29 -2.96 -3.74 20.55
CA LEU A 29 -2.13 -2.69 19.93
C LEU A 29 -1.91 -1.51 20.88
N SER A 30 -2.96 -1.07 21.59
CA SER A 30 -2.84 -0.03 22.61
C SER A 30 -1.85 -0.43 23.72
N LYS A 31 -1.94 -1.65 24.24
CA LYS A 31 -1.00 -2.15 25.25
C LYS A 31 0.43 -2.25 24.71
N MET A 32 0.59 -2.65 23.45
CA MET A 32 1.90 -2.71 22.79
C MET A 32 2.55 -1.33 22.72
N VAL A 33 1.79 -0.30 22.31
CA VAL A 33 2.28 1.09 22.22
C VAL A 33 2.57 1.64 23.61
N LEU A 34 1.67 1.43 24.60
CA LEU A 34 1.90 1.85 25.99
C LEU A 34 3.13 1.20 26.63
N ALA A 35 3.54 0.03 26.14
CA ALA A 35 4.77 -0.64 26.58
C ALA A 35 6.04 -0.08 25.90
N GLY A 36 5.92 1.01 25.13
CA GLY A 36 7.03 1.69 24.45
C GLY A 36 7.43 1.03 23.12
N ASN A 37 6.51 0.33 22.45
CA ASN A 37 6.72 -0.22 21.13
C ASN A 37 5.98 0.63 20.08
N ARG A 38 6.40 0.55 18.82
CA ARG A 38 5.89 1.37 17.73
C ARG A 38 4.97 0.59 16.79
N LEU A 39 3.89 1.24 16.33
CA LEU A 39 2.99 0.72 15.30
C LEU A 39 3.25 1.40 13.96
N VAL A 40 3.37 0.60 12.90
CA VAL A 40 3.41 1.05 11.52
C VAL A 40 2.31 0.36 10.72
N LEU A 41 1.39 1.14 10.19
CA LEU A 41 0.33 0.66 9.31
C LEU A 41 0.87 0.65 7.88
N THR A 42 0.80 -0.48 7.20
CA THR A 42 1.39 -0.67 5.87
C THR A 42 0.30 -1.05 4.87
N SER A 43 0.22 -0.37 3.72
CA SER A 43 -0.85 -0.67 2.77
C SER A 43 -0.50 -0.30 1.32
N GLY A 44 -1.10 -1.00 0.35
CA GLY A 44 -1.15 -0.59 -1.04
C GLY A 44 -2.08 0.60 -1.31
N ARG A 45 -2.95 0.93 -0.37
CA ARG A 45 -3.87 2.06 -0.46
C ARG A 45 -3.11 3.39 -0.51
N ALA A 46 -3.71 4.41 -1.16
CA ALA A 46 -3.23 5.78 -1.07
C ALA A 46 -3.38 6.33 0.37
N LEU A 47 -2.49 7.25 0.78
CA LEU A 47 -2.44 7.79 2.14
C LEU A 47 -3.78 8.30 2.68
N PRO A 48 -4.63 9.05 1.94
CA PRO A 48 -5.92 9.51 2.47
C PRO A 48 -6.85 8.36 2.89
N SER A 49 -6.83 7.24 2.13
CA SER A 49 -7.62 6.05 2.47
C SER A 49 -7.09 5.37 3.74
N VAL A 50 -5.77 5.25 3.90
CA VAL A 50 -5.16 4.67 5.10
C VAL A 50 -5.45 5.52 6.32
N LEU A 51 -5.31 6.85 6.24
CA LEU A 51 -5.62 7.78 7.32
C LEU A 51 -7.09 7.68 7.77
N LYS A 52 -8.02 7.57 6.81
CA LYS A 52 -9.44 7.39 7.09
C LYS A 52 -9.71 6.10 7.85
N VAL A 53 -9.12 4.99 7.40
CA VAL A 53 -9.21 3.69 8.07
C VAL A 53 -8.61 3.76 9.46
N ALA A 54 -7.39 4.25 9.61
CA ALA A 54 -6.68 4.35 10.87
C ALA A 54 -7.45 5.20 11.89
N LYS A 55 -8.01 6.33 11.46
CA LYS A 55 -8.86 7.20 12.30
C LYS A 55 -10.11 6.47 12.77
N ASN A 56 -10.84 5.82 11.84
CA ASN A 56 -12.09 5.13 12.15
C ASN A 56 -11.88 3.91 13.05
N ALA A 57 -10.73 3.25 12.93
CA ALA A 57 -10.35 2.09 13.72
C ALA A 57 -9.64 2.45 15.05
N GLY A 58 -9.44 3.74 15.35
CA GLY A 58 -8.75 4.17 16.57
C GLY A 58 -7.28 3.74 16.65
N LEU A 59 -6.58 3.69 15.49
CA LEU A 59 -5.19 3.23 15.37
C LEU A 59 -4.16 4.36 15.32
N LEU A 60 -4.59 5.61 15.40
CA LEU A 60 -3.68 6.76 15.44
C LEU A 60 -3.18 6.96 16.88
N PHE A 61 -2.33 6.04 17.34
CA PHE A 61 -1.60 6.18 18.60
C PHE A 61 -0.44 7.18 18.44
N PRO A 62 0.14 7.69 19.55
CA PRO A 62 1.40 8.44 19.48
C PRO A 62 2.48 7.63 18.72
N ASP A 63 3.28 8.33 17.94
CA ASP A 63 4.36 7.76 17.11
C ASP A 63 3.91 6.77 16.04
N THR A 64 2.62 6.77 15.65
CA THR A 64 2.13 5.93 14.54
C THR A 64 2.67 6.47 13.22
N VAL A 65 3.26 5.56 12.44
CA VAL A 65 3.71 5.81 11.07
C VAL A 65 2.82 5.05 10.08
N ILE A 66 2.59 5.63 8.92
CA ILE A 66 1.89 5.00 7.81
C ILE A 66 2.86 4.80 6.64
N ILE A 67 2.95 3.57 6.15
CA ILE A 67 3.52 3.23 4.86
C ILE A 67 2.37 3.05 3.88
N ALA A 68 2.21 3.99 2.95
CA ALA A 68 1.14 4.01 1.96
C ALA A 68 1.65 3.71 0.54
N ALA A 69 0.72 3.49 -0.38
CA ALA A 69 0.99 3.28 -1.81
C ALA A 69 2.11 2.25 -2.07
N ASN A 70 2.04 1.08 -1.39
CA ASN A 70 3.05 0.00 -1.47
C ASN A 70 4.48 0.45 -1.09
N GLY A 71 4.63 1.41 -0.20
CA GLY A 71 5.95 1.89 0.25
C GLY A 71 6.49 3.08 -0.54
N ASN A 72 5.69 3.69 -1.41
CA ASN A 72 6.05 4.95 -2.07
C ASN A 72 6.02 6.13 -1.09
N GLU A 73 5.18 6.06 -0.07
CA GLU A 73 4.99 7.12 0.91
C GLU A 73 5.16 6.57 2.32
N VAL A 74 5.98 7.26 3.13
CA VAL A 74 6.10 7.03 4.57
C VAL A 74 5.70 8.34 5.25
N TYR A 75 4.67 8.28 6.09
CA TYR A 75 4.03 9.44 6.68
C TYR A 75 3.99 9.32 8.21
N ASP A 76 4.45 10.35 8.88
CA ASP A 76 4.38 10.50 10.34
C ASP A 76 3.04 11.15 10.70
N CYS A 77 2.23 10.42 11.48
CA CYS A 77 0.89 10.87 11.85
C CYS A 77 0.88 11.99 12.90
N ASP A 78 1.91 12.12 13.71
CA ASP A 78 1.99 13.14 14.74
C ASP A 78 2.44 14.49 14.19
N THR A 79 3.54 14.49 13.43
CA THR A 79 4.05 15.69 12.75
C THR A 79 3.25 16.05 11.50
N LYS A 80 2.47 15.11 10.98
CA LYS A 80 1.71 15.23 9.71
C LYS A 80 2.60 15.56 8.52
N THR A 81 3.77 14.94 8.46
CA THR A 81 4.75 15.17 7.41
C THR A 81 5.15 13.86 6.72
N PHE A 82 5.55 13.94 5.46
CA PHE A 82 6.17 12.83 4.77
C PHE A 82 7.62 12.68 5.25
N LEU A 83 7.96 11.51 5.78
CA LEU A 83 9.36 11.13 6.07
C LEU A 83 10.05 10.67 4.77
N MET A 84 9.30 10.04 3.85
CA MET A 84 9.76 9.64 2.53
C MET A 84 8.60 9.73 1.54
N ARG A 85 8.89 10.23 0.33
CA ARG A 85 7.96 10.21 -0.79
C ARG A 85 8.72 9.85 -2.07
N LYS A 86 8.35 8.75 -2.70
CA LYS A 86 8.83 8.32 -4.01
C LYS A 86 7.73 8.49 -5.02
N SER A 87 8.11 8.83 -6.25
CA SER A 87 7.15 9.13 -7.31
C SER A 87 7.62 8.54 -8.63
N VAL A 88 6.69 8.21 -9.49
CA VAL A 88 6.98 7.88 -10.88
C VAL A 88 7.50 9.17 -11.55
N PRO A 89 8.67 9.17 -12.21
CA PRO A 89 9.15 10.35 -12.94
C PRO A 89 8.10 10.85 -13.93
N ILE A 90 7.94 12.18 -14.02
CA ILE A 90 6.85 12.80 -14.81
C ILE A 90 6.87 12.32 -16.26
N GLU A 91 8.03 12.28 -16.89
CA GLU A 91 8.18 11.87 -18.29
C GLU A 91 7.78 10.39 -18.51
N ILE A 92 8.02 9.54 -17.52
CA ILE A 92 7.60 8.13 -17.55
C ILE A 92 6.10 8.04 -17.31
N ALA A 93 5.55 8.82 -16.38
CA ALA A 93 4.12 8.85 -16.11
C ALA A 93 3.32 9.34 -17.34
N GLU A 94 3.78 10.39 -18.02
CA GLU A 94 3.20 10.90 -19.26
C GLU A 94 3.14 9.80 -20.34
N ASP A 95 4.24 9.10 -20.54
CA ASP A 95 4.31 8.05 -21.56
C ASP A 95 3.40 6.85 -21.19
N ILE A 96 3.37 6.42 -19.93
CA ILE A 96 2.48 5.32 -19.48
C ILE A 96 1.01 5.73 -19.63
N ILE A 97 0.65 6.97 -19.32
CA ILE A 97 -0.70 7.49 -19.51
C ILE A 97 -1.06 7.47 -21.00
N SER A 98 -0.15 7.93 -21.88
CA SER A 98 -0.33 7.90 -23.35
C SER A 98 -0.53 6.46 -23.85
N MET A 99 0.32 5.52 -23.41
CA MET A 99 0.17 4.08 -23.75
C MET A 99 -1.19 3.52 -23.34
N ALA A 100 -1.69 3.88 -22.16
CA ALA A 100 -2.99 3.45 -21.68
C ALA A 100 -4.14 4.05 -22.52
N GLN A 101 -4.01 5.33 -22.93
CA GLN A 101 -4.98 6.00 -23.81
C GLN A 101 -5.03 5.36 -25.20
N GLU A 102 -3.88 5.06 -25.82
CA GLU A 102 -3.78 4.38 -27.11
C GLU A 102 -4.50 3.03 -27.10
N GLU A 103 -4.39 2.28 -26.00
CA GLU A 103 -5.08 1.01 -25.82
C GLU A 103 -6.53 1.16 -25.33
N SER A 104 -7.04 2.37 -25.10
CA SER A 104 -8.32 2.62 -24.43
C SER A 104 -8.43 1.91 -23.08
N LEU A 105 -7.30 1.73 -22.38
CA LEU A 105 -7.23 1.13 -21.04
C LEU A 105 -7.49 2.21 -20.00
N TYR A 106 -8.37 1.91 -19.04
CA TYR A 106 -8.61 2.84 -17.93
C TYR A 106 -7.39 2.90 -17.03
N LEU A 107 -6.92 4.13 -16.75
CA LEU A 107 -5.84 4.39 -15.83
C LEU A 107 -6.11 5.67 -15.05
N HIS A 108 -5.95 5.62 -13.73
CA HIS A 108 -6.04 6.80 -12.87
C HIS A 108 -4.80 6.97 -12.01
N SER A 109 -4.73 8.11 -11.33
CA SER A 109 -3.72 8.39 -10.32
C SER A 109 -4.33 9.15 -9.13
N TYR A 110 -3.49 9.71 -8.27
CA TYR A 110 -3.89 10.25 -6.98
C TYR A 110 -3.29 11.65 -6.78
N SER A 111 -4.13 12.58 -6.34
CA SER A 111 -3.67 13.79 -5.66
C SER A 111 -3.50 13.49 -4.16
N ASP A 112 -3.08 14.48 -3.38
CA ASP A 112 -2.97 14.33 -1.92
C ASP A 112 -4.32 14.10 -1.22
N THR A 113 -5.45 14.27 -1.90
CA THR A 113 -6.78 14.22 -1.29
C THR A 113 -7.75 13.24 -1.95
N CYS A 114 -7.63 13.01 -3.25
CA CYS A 114 -8.60 12.21 -4.00
C CYS A 114 -7.97 11.42 -5.16
N VAL A 115 -8.75 10.54 -5.76
CA VAL A 115 -8.42 9.92 -7.04
C VAL A 115 -8.61 10.93 -8.16
N VAL A 116 -7.68 11.02 -9.09
CA VAL A 116 -7.82 11.80 -10.32
C VAL A 116 -8.02 10.84 -11.47
N ALA A 117 -9.23 10.83 -12.04
CA ALA A 117 -9.69 9.87 -13.04
C ALA A 117 -9.85 10.52 -14.42
N PRO A 118 -9.59 9.79 -15.52
CA PRO A 118 -9.77 10.34 -16.87
C PRO A 118 -11.24 10.47 -17.28
N LYS A 119 -12.13 9.73 -16.63
CA LYS A 119 -13.58 9.74 -16.90
C LYS A 119 -14.38 9.29 -15.69
N ASP A 120 -15.67 9.66 -15.66
CA ASP A 120 -16.67 9.13 -14.72
C ASP A 120 -17.14 7.74 -15.19
N GLY A 121 -16.31 6.72 -14.96
CA GLY A 121 -16.52 5.34 -15.39
C GLY A 121 -16.87 4.38 -14.24
N VAL A 122 -17.19 3.13 -14.62
CA VAL A 122 -17.45 2.05 -13.66
C VAL A 122 -16.21 1.72 -12.84
N GLU A 123 -15.03 1.90 -13.43
CA GLU A 123 -13.72 1.58 -12.85
C GLU A 123 -13.42 2.46 -11.63
N VAL A 124 -13.56 3.80 -11.76
CA VAL A 124 -13.34 4.73 -10.63
C VAL A 124 -14.41 4.57 -9.57
N LYS A 125 -15.67 4.37 -9.95
CA LYS A 125 -16.76 4.12 -9.00
C LYS A 125 -16.53 2.85 -8.20
N HIS A 126 -16.12 1.77 -8.87
CA HIS A 126 -15.77 0.53 -8.21
C HIS A 126 -14.60 0.73 -7.22
N TYR A 127 -13.51 1.35 -7.67
CA TYR A 127 -12.35 1.61 -6.82
C TYR A 127 -12.71 2.47 -5.61
N CYS A 128 -13.41 3.59 -5.82
CA CYS A 128 -13.78 4.52 -4.75
C CYS A 128 -14.78 3.91 -3.75
N SER A 129 -15.70 3.06 -4.20
CA SER A 129 -16.61 2.34 -3.31
C SER A 129 -15.87 1.40 -2.34
N ARG A 130 -14.75 0.80 -2.78
CA ARG A 130 -13.94 -0.11 -1.96
C ARG A 130 -12.95 0.60 -1.04
N THR A 131 -12.44 1.75 -1.47
CA THR A 131 -11.40 2.49 -0.72
C THR A 131 -11.98 3.62 0.13
N GLY A 132 -13.23 4.01 -0.13
CA GLY A 132 -13.88 5.14 0.53
C GLY A 132 -13.28 6.49 0.13
N MET A 133 -12.52 6.56 -0.97
CA MET A 133 -11.96 7.80 -1.50
C MET A 133 -12.98 8.54 -2.37
N GLU A 134 -12.86 9.86 -2.37
CA GLU A 134 -13.51 10.72 -3.37
C GLU A 134 -12.70 10.71 -4.67
N TYR A 135 -13.31 11.12 -5.77
CA TYR A 135 -12.60 11.31 -7.05
C TYR A 135 -13.03 12.58 -7.75
N GLN A 136 -12.15 13.07 -8.60
CA GLN A 136 -12.44 14.12 -9.57
C GLN A 136 -12.05 13.65 -10.98
N VAL A 137 -12.80 14.12 -11.97
CA VAL A 137 -12.52 13.82 -13.37
C VAL A 137 -11.65 14.92 -13.96
N SER A 138 -10.66 14.54 -14.77
CA SER A 138 -9.79 15.46 -15.48
C SER A 138 -9.26 14.86 -16.77
N ASP A 139 -9.23 15.65 -17.83
CA ASP A 139 -8.62 15.28 -19.11
C ASP A 139 -7.08 15.30 -19.05
N ASP A 140 -6.51 16.00 -18.04
CA ASP A 140 -5.07 16.07 -17.79
C ASP A 140 -4.78 15.67 -16.33
N LEU A 141 -4.47 14.39 -16.14
CA LEU A 141 -4.24 13.80 -14.82
C LEU A 141 -3.07 14.49 -14.11
N LEU A 142 -1.92 14.65 -14.77
CA LEU A 142 -0.69 15.13 -14.14
C LEU A 142 -0.79 16.61 -13.78
N LYS A 143 -1.40 17.42 -14.64
CA LYS A 143 -1.66 18.84 -14.32
C LYS A 143 -2.58 18.98 -13.12
N THR A 144 -3.60 18.13 -13.00
CA THR A 144 -4.55 18.16 -11.89
C THR A 144 -3.93 17.67 -10.59
N ILE A 145 -3.04 16.67 -10.65
CA ILE A 145 -2.27 16.19 -9.50
C ILE A 145 -1.31 17.27 -9.00
N GLY A 146 -0.69 18.03 -9.92
CA GLY A 146 0.21 19.14 -9.61
C GLY A 146 1.61 18.75 -9.17
N HIS A 147 1.93 17.45 -9.11
CA HIS A 147 3.25 16.90 -8.76
C HIS A 147 3.46 15.54 -9.43
N ALA A 148 4.67 14.99 -9.35
CA ALA A 148 4.94 13.64 -9.82
C ALA A 148 4.08 12.62 -9.04
N PRO A 149 3.35 11.71 -9.74
CA PRO A 149 2.43 10.80 -9.08
C PRO A 149 3.15 9.74 -8.24
N CYS A 150 2.64 9.45 -7.04
CA CYS A 150 3.21 8.39 -6.20
C CYS A 150 3.01 7.01 -6.84
N LYS A 151 1.90 6.82 -7.55
CA LYS A 151 1.62 5.62 -8.37
C LYS A 151 0.56 5.91 -9.42
N LEU A 152 0.50 5.06 -10.44
CA LEU A 152 -0.58 4.96 -11.41
C LEU A 152 -1.31 3.63 -11.16
N LEU A 153 -2.61 3.57 -11.45
CA LEU A 153 -3.41 2.35 -11.35
C LEU A 153 -4.19 2.14 -12.64
N ALA A 154 -3.85 1.08 -13.37
CA ALA A 154 -4.65 0.62 -14.49
C ALA A 154 -5.68 -0.40 -14.01
N ILE A 155 -6.91 -0.28 -14.52
CA ILE A 155 -8.05 -1.15 -14.15
C ILE A 155 -8.69 -1.71 -15.41
N ASP A 156 -8.85 -3.02 -15.45
CA ASP A 156 -9.72 -3.70 -16.39
C ASP A 156 -10.53 -4.75 -15.62
N MET A 157 -11.85 -4.56 -15.57
CA MET A 157 -12.73 -5.39 -14.75
C MET A 157 -13.10 -6.72 -15.44
N GLU A 158 -12.83 -6.83 -16.74
CA GLU A 158 -13.29 -7.95 -17.57
C GLU A 158 -12.14 -8.77 -18.17
N ASN A 159 -10.99 -8.13 -18.41
CA ASN A 159 -9.91 -8.76 -19.16
C ASN A 159 -8.53 -8.62 -18.49
N HIS A 160 -8.22 -9.56 -17.60
CA HIS A 160 -6.91 -9.64 -16.96
C HIS A 160 -5.74 -9.74 -17.96
N GLY A 161 -5.94 -10.49 -19.06
CA GLY A 161 -4.90 -10.68 -20.09
C GLY A 161 -4.48 -9.35 -20.74
N ARG A 162 -5.37 -8.37 -20.82
CA ARG A 162 -5.06 -7.02 -21.31
C ARG A 162 -4.16 -6.26 -20.35
N LEU A 163 -4.40 -6.37 -19.04
CA LEU A 163 -3.51 -5.80 -18.03
C LEU A 163 -2.14 -6.47 -18.03
N GLU A 164 -2.07 -7.80 -18.26
CA GLU A 164 -0.81 -8.54 -18.41
C GLU A 164 -0.01 -8.07 -19.62
N ALA A 165 -0.66 -7.86 -20.77
CA ALA A 165 -0.01 -7.31 -21.96
C ALA A 165 0.52 -5.89 -21.70
N PHE A 166 -0.26 -5.05 -21.05
CA PHE A 166 0.14 -3.70 -20.66
C PHE A 166 1.31 -3.72 -19.68
N ARG A 167 1.27 -4.59 -18.67
CA ARG A 167 2.38 -4.82 -17.73
C ARG A 167 3.67 -5.18 -18.48
N SER A 168 3.58 -6.12 -19.43
CA SER A 168 4.75 -6.57 -20.20
C SER A 168 5.38 -5.43 -20.99
N ARG A 169 4.58 -4.57 -21.63
CA ARG A 169 5.08 -3.37 -22.31
C ARG A 169 5.77 -2.38 -21.38
N ILE A 170 5.21 -2.14 -20.19
CA ILE A 170 5.85 -1.27 -19.18
C ILE A 170 7.17 -1.88 -18.71
N GLN A 171 7.21 -3.19 -18.44
CA GLN A 171 8.41 -3.87 -18.00
C GLN A 171 9.51 -3.88 -19.06
N GLU A 172 9.16 -4.06 -20.33
CA GLU A 172 10.11 -3.99 -21.46
C GLU A 172 10.75 -2.60 -21.57
N LYS A 173 9.93 -1.54 -21.43
CA LYS A 173 10.39 -0.15 -21.64
C LYS A 173 11.03 0.47 -20.40
N TYR A 174 10.52 0.16 -19.20
CA TYR A 174 10.86 0.85 -17.95
C TYR A 174 11.15 -0.07 -16.77
N GLY A 175 11.34 -1.37 -17.00
CA GLY A 175 11.51 -2.34 -15.91
C GLY A 175 12.78 -2.16 -15.07
N ASP A 176 13.70 -1.30 -15.48
CA ASP A 176 14.84 -0.85 -14.68
C ASP A 176 14.47 0.25 -13.67
N LYS A 177 13.39 1.03 -13.92
CA LYS A 177 12.96 2.20 -13.12
C LYS A 177 11.58 2.03 -12.47
N ILE A 178 10.70 1.23 -13.06
CA ILE A 178 9.30 1.09 -12.68
C ILE A 178 8.99 -0.35 -12.30
N SER A 179 8.23 -0.52 -11.23
CA SER A 179 7.55 -1.76 -10.88
C SER A 179 6.10 -1.70 -11.36
N ALA A 180 5.63 -2.79 -11.96
CA ALA A 180 4.23 -2.98 -12.34
C ALA A 180 3.77 -4.33 -11.79
N ILE A 181 2.92 -4.31 -10.74
CA ILE A 181 2.48 -5.51 -10.01
C ILE A 181 0.96 -5.53 -9.86
N PHE A 182 0.40 -6.72 -9.77
CA PHE A 182 -1.01 -6.90 -9.47
C PHE A 182 -1.26 -6.89 -7.95
N SER A 183 -2.21 -6.06 -7.50
CA SER A 183 -2.75 -6.15 -6.14
C SER A 183 -4.02 -7.02 -6.09
N ASN A 184 -4.64 -7.24 -7.23
CA ASN A 184 -5.68 -8.24 -7.49
C ASN A 184 -5.83 -8.40 -9.02
N PRO A 185 -6.61 -9.37 -9.52
CA PRO A 185 -6.68 -9.65 -10.97
C PRO A 185 -7.13 -8.50 -11.86
N ILE A 186 -7.79 -7.47 -11.32
CA ILE A 186 -8.32 -6.33 -12.09
C ILE A 186 -7.53 -5.03 -11.87
N TYR A 187 -6.48 -5.04 -11.02
CA TYR A 187 -5.70 -3.84 -10.65
C TYR A 187 -4.22 -4.04 -10.92
N LEU A 188 -3.67 -3.31 -11.87
CA LEU A 188 -2.24 -3.22 -12.12
C LEU A 188 -1.70 -1.93 -11.52
N GLU A 189 -0.92 -2.03 -10.46
CA GLU A 189 -0.28 -0.92 -9.77
C GLU A 189 1.11 -0.65 -10.36
N ILE A 190 1.38 0.60 -10.71
CA ILE A 190 2.59 1.05 -11.40
C ILE A 190 3.24 2.14 -10.57
N PHE A 191 4.48 1.93 -10.13
CA PHE A 191 5.17 2.83 -9.20
C PHE A 191 6.69 2.73 -9.33
N ASP A 192 7.42 3.61 -8.64
CA ASP A 192 8.88 3.62 -8.64
C ASP A 192 9.46 2.28 -8.16
N LYS A 193 10.41 1.72 -8.92
CA LYS A 193 11.00 0.41 -8.62
C LYS A 193 11.76 0.36 -7.28
N THR A 194 12.27 1.48 -6.82
CA THR A 194 12.98 1.57 -5.54
C THR A 194 12.00 1.67 -4.36
N ALA A 195 10.71 1.86 -4.64
CA ALA A 195 9.66 1.73 -3.64
C ALA A 195 9.40 0.24 -3.34
N GLY A 196 8.52 0.00 -2.40
CA GLY A 196 8.14 -1.34 -1.96
C GLY A 196 8.05 -1.39 -0.45
N LYS A 197 7.12 -2.19 0.07
CA LYS A 197 6.88 -2.30 1.51
C LYS A 197 8.17 -2.69 2.26
N GLY A 198 9.00 -3.57 1.69
CA GLY A 198 10.26 -3.99 2.32
C GLY A 198 11.31 -2.88 2.41
N ASN A 199 11.44 -2.04 1.36
CA ASN A 199 12.34 -0.89 1.40
C ASN A 199 11.85 0.17 2.40
N ALA A 200 10.53 0.36 2.51
CA ALA A 200 9.93 1.25 3.49
C ALA A 200 10.17 0.74 4.94
N VAL A 201 10.09 -0.58 5.19
CA VAL A 201 10.46 -1.18 6.49
C VAL A 201 11.90 -0.85 6.87
N ARG A 202 12.86 -1.05 5.94
CA ARG A 202 14.27 -0.72 6.19
C ARG A 202 14.45 0.77 6.48
N PHE A 203 13.82 1.64 5.68
CA PHE A 203 13.87 3.08 5.87
C PHE A 203 13.33 3.49 7.24
N VAL A 204 12.16 2.99 7.66
CA VAL A 204 11.54 3.33 8.95
C VAL A 204 12.41 2.85 10.11
N CYS A 205 12.95 1.63 10.04
CA CYS A 205 13.86 1.10 11.06
C CYS A 205 15.13 1.94 11.18
N GLU A 206 15.73 2.35 10.05
CA GLU A 206 16.91 3.23 10.02
C GLU A 206 16.58 4.61 10.59
N HIS A 207 15.47 5.22 10.16
CA HIS A 207 15.02 6.54 10.60
C HIS A 207 14.85 6.64 12.12
N PHE A 208 14.24 5.61 12.73
CA PHE A 208 14.04 5.56 14.19
C PHE A 208 15.17 4.85 14.93
N GLN A 209 16.24 4.46 14.24
CA GLN A 209 17.40 3.76 14.82
C GLN A 209 17.01 2.46 15.56
N ILE A 210 15.98 1.77 15.08
CA ILE A 210 15.53 0.48 15.60
C ILE A 210 16.16 -0.62 14.74
N PRO A 211 16.94 -1.55 15.33
CA PRO A 211 17.49 -2.67 14.58
C PRO A 211 16.41 -3.49 13.89
N LEU A 212 16.63 -3.93 12.66
CA LEU A 212 15.71 -4.81 11.94
C LEU A 212 15.36 -6.09 12.73
N SER A 213 16.29 -6.61 13.53
CA SER A 213 16.05 -7.74 14.43
C SER A 213 14.96 -7.47 15.50
N ASN A 214 14.62 -6.22 15.76
CA ASN A 214 13.56 -5.80 16.67
C ASN A 214 12.24 -5.50 15.95
N SER A 215 12.17 -5.73 14.63
CA SER A 215 10.96 -5.53 13.86
C SER A 215 10.18 -6.83 13.68
N VAL A 216 8.86 -6.70 13.66
CA VAL A 216 7.91 -7.75 13.31
C VAL A 216 7.08 -7.25 12.14
N ALA A 217 6.85 -8.08 11.12
CA ALA A 217 5.97 -7.76 10.01
C ALA A 217 4.85 -8.80 9.90
N ALA A 218 3.62 -8.36 9.67
CA ALA A 218 2.46 -9.23 9.44
C ALA A 218 1.79 -8.90 8.10
N GLY A 219 1.46 -9.92 7.30
CA GLY A 219 0.88 -9.76 5.97
C GLY A 219 0.21 -11.03 5.44
N ASP A 220 -0.53 -10.90 4.33
CA ASP A 220 -1.29 -12.01 3.73
C ASP A 220 -1.15 -12.12 2.20
N ALA A 221 -0.73 -11.06 1.50
CA ALA A 221 -0.72 -10.99 0.05
C ALA A 221 0.68 -10.84 -0.56
N GLU A 222 0.80 -11.03 -1.87
CA GLU A 222 2.08 -10.99 -2.60
C GLU A 222 2.88 -9.70 -2.35
N ASN A 223 2.20 -8.54 -2.26
CA ASN A 223 2.84 -7.26 -2.00
C ASN A 223 3.44 -7.13 -0.59
N ASP A 224 3.15 -8.09 0.32
CA ASP A 224 3.73 -8.16 1.67
C ASP A 224 5.02 -8.96 1.73
N ILE A 225 5.30 -9.81 0.74
CA ILE A 225 6.48 -10.69 0.73
C ILE A 225 7.76 -9.89 1.01
N SER A 226 7.93 -8.76 0.32
CA SER A 226 9.12 -7.91 0.53
C SER A 226 9.19 -7.31 1.94
N MET A 227 8.06 -7.03 2.58
CA MET A 227 7.96 -6.54 3.96
C MET A 227 8.35 -7.65 4.94
N LEU A 228 7.78 -8.83 4.77
CA LEU A 228 8.08 -10.01 5.58
C LEU A 228 9.57 -10.36 5.53
N GLN A 229 10.15 -10.39 4.32
CA GLN A 229 11.59 -10.66 4.11
C GLN A 229 12.53 -9.58 4.70
N ALA A 230 12.06 -8.35 4.85
CA ALA A 230 12.86 -7.26 5.40
C ALA A 230 12.86 -7.22 6.92
N ALA A 231 11.80 -7.70 7.57
CA ALA A 231 11.65 -7.66 9.01
C ALA A 231 12.51 -8.72 9.72
N GLY A 232 12.78 -8.49 11.01
CA GLY A 232 13.47 -9.45 11.87
C GLY A 232 12.62 -10.67 12.24
N THR A 233 11.29 -10.53 12.19
CA THR A 233 10.33 -11.62 12.37
C THR A 233 9.18 -11.45 11.39
N ALA A 234 8.93 -12.47 10.61
CA ALA A 234 7.87 -12.51 9.61
C ALA A 234 6.67 -13.33 10.07
N VAL A 235 5.48 -12.76 9.98
CA VAL A 235 4.21 -13.42 10.36
C VAL A 235 3.27 -13.42 9.15
N ALA A 236 2.86 -14.59 8.69
CA ALA A 236 1.82 -14.74 7.69
C ALA A 236 0.47 -15.00 8.35
N MET A 237 -0.59 -14.41 7.79
CA MET A 237 -1.95 -14.70 8.23
C MET A 237 -2.39 -16.12 7.81
N ALA A 238 -3.32 -16.74 8.56
CA ALA A 238 -3.87 -18.04 8.19
C ALA A 238 -4.56 -18.05 6.81
N ASN A 239 -5.14 -16.91 6.41
CA ASN A 239 -5.72 -16.67 5.08
C ASN A 239 -4.70 -16.27 4.00
N ALA A 240 -3.40 -16.14 4.34
CA ALA A 240 -2.37 -15.76 3.39
C ALA A 240 -2.17 -16.80 2.29
N THR A 241 -1.66 -16.36 1.13
CA THR A 241 -1.33 -17.25 0.03
C THR A 241 -0.18 -18.21 0.40
N PRO A 242 -0.04 -19.37 -0.29
CA PRO A 242 1.05 -20.30 -0.02
C PRO A 242 2.44 -19.66 -0.12
N GLU A 243 2.64 -18.76 -1.08
CA GLU A 243 3.90 -18.05 -1.32
C GLU A 243 4.26 -17.14 -0.14
N VAL A 244 3.27 -16.44 0.43
CA VAL A 244 3.45 -15.59 1.62
C VAL A 244 3.77 -16.44 2.85
N LYS A 245 3.04 -17.54 3.05
CA LYS A 245 3.32 -18.50 4.15
C LYS A 245 4.71 -19.11 4.07
N ALA A 246 5.22 -19.34 2.86
CA ALA A 246 6.57 -19.87 2.66
C ALA A 246 7.69 -18.88 3.05
N CYS A 247 7.39 -17.59 3.15
CA CYS A 247 8.33 -16.53 3.54
C CYS A 247 8.27 -16.17 5.02
N ALA A 248 7.38 -16.79 5.81
CA ALA A 248 7.12 -16.41 7.19
C ALA A 248 7.79 -17.34 8.22
N ASP A 249 8.22 -16.78 9.34
CA ASP A 249 8.69 -17.52 10.51
C ASP A 249 7.54 -18.14 11.28
N PHE A 250 6.37 -17.45 11.27
CA PHE A 250 5.16 -17.87 11.97
C PHE A 250 3.93 -17.71 11.06
N ILE A 251 2.96 -18.59 11.25
CA ILE A 251 1.64 -18.48 10.62
C ILE A 251 0.62 -18.34 11.77
N THR A 252 -0.29 -17.37 11.67
CA THR A 252 -1.35 -17.20 12.68
C THR A 252 -2.27 -18.42 12.69
N GLN A 253 -2.84 -18.73 13.84
CA GLN A 253 -3.79 -19.85 13.96
C GLN A 253 -5.15 -19.52 13.33
N GLN A 254 -5.51 -18.23 13.31
CA GLN A 254 -6.77 -17.73 12.79
C GLN A 254 -6.53 -16.74 11.67
N ASP A 255 -7.55 -16.53 10.85
CA ASP A 255 -7.56 -15.53 9.78
C ASP A 255 -7.90 -14.13 10.31
N ASN A 256 -7.98 -13.16 9.42
CA ASN A 256 -8.29 -11.78 9.76
C ASN A 256 -9.76 -11.52 10.21
N ASP A 257 -10.65 -12.49 10.11
CA ASP A 257 -12.03 -12.40 10.58
C ASP A 257 -12.23 -12.91 12.03
N HIS A 258 -11.20 -13.55 12.59
CA HIS A 258 -11.21 -14.15 13.93
C HIS A 258 -10.06 -13.59 14.78
N ASP A 259 -10.31 -13.39 16.09
CA ASP A 259 -9.31 -12.93 17.08
C ASP A 259 -8.57 -14.11 17.74
#